data_84dbaef8a41cb831cf984870ed874969
#
_entry.id   84dbaef8a41cb831cf984870ed874969
#
_cell.length_a   1.000
_cell.length_b   1.000
_cell.length_c   1.000
_cell.angle_alpha   90.00
_cell.angle_beta   90.00
_cell.angle_gamma   90.00
#
_symmetry.space_group_name_H-M   'P 1'
#
loop_
_entity.id
_entity.type
_entity.pdbx_description
1 polymer ?
#
loop_
_entity_poly.entity_id
_entity_poly.type
_entity_poly.pdbx_seq_one_letter_code
_entity_poly.pdbx_strand_id
1 'polypeptide(L)'
;MAVALTLNDLRKRQAPDGSIDVVIETLVQSNPILEDVRWAEGNLPTGNQTTQRNGLPEVHLRQINRGVPVGKSSTKQVTDTCCLMESRSEVDVELVSLAPDKEAFRTSEDMAFVEAMGEAVAHHMFYGNSAKNLDEFNGLGIRYNKYGGKKHDASYQVINAGGTGKGKLSSAFLVGWGDRAVTGIYPKYGYAGLKRQDLGEVDAIDANGYKFRALSTLFKWKPGLAVKDPEMVAAVRNIDLGAVNAAAATVEQKKAVVDAMIRAQGRMRNLNTVHPVWY
;
A
#
# COMPACT_ATOMS: atom_id res chain seq x y z
N MET A 1 -21.89 -11.74 7.93
CA MET A 1 -22.04 -12.50 9.19
C MET A 1 -20.64 -12.75 9.70
N ALA A 2 -20.36 -12.40 10.95
CA ALA A 2 -19.07 -12.76 11.56
C ALA A 2 -19.02 -14.28 11.71
N VAL A 3 -17.99 -14.92 11.20
CA VAL A 3 -17.75 -16.35 11.36
C VAL A 3 -16.91 -16.51 12.62
N ALA A 4 -17.51 -16.98 13.71
CA ALA A 4 -16.79 -17.29 14.94
C ALA A 4 -16.04 -18.62 14.80
N LEU A 5 -14.88 -18.75 15.46
CA LEU A 5 -14.12 -19.99 15.54
C LEU A 5 -14.95 -21.11 16.18
N THR A 6 -14.83 -22.31 15.64
CA THR A 6 -15.55 -23.50 16.09
C THR A 6 -14.62 -24.50 16.77
N LEU A 7 -15.22 -25.47 17.51
CA LEU A 7 -14.46 -26.58 18.09
C LEU A 7 -13.68 -27.41 17.03
N ASN A 8 -14.20 -27.48 15.81
CA ASN A 8 -13.51 -28.15 14.71
C ASN A 8 -12.24 -27.39 14.29
N ASP A 9 -12.27 -26.04 14.36
CA ASP A 9 -11.10 -25.22 14.04
C ASP A 9 -10.03 -25.34 15.12
N LEU A 10 -10.42 -25.46 16.40
CA LEU A 10 -9.50 -25.78 17.49
C LEU A 10 -8.83 -27.15 17.26
N ARG A 11 -9.61 -28.18 16.93
CA ARG A 11 -9.08 -29.54 16.68
C ARG A 11 -8.11 -29.58 15.52
N LYS A 12 -8.32 -28.80 14.48
CA LYS A 12 -7.39 -28.71 13.33
C LYS A 12 -6.05 -28.07 13.68
N ARG A 13 -5.99 -27.34 14.79
CA ARG A 13 -4.77 -26.67 15.28
C ARG A 13 -4.08 -27.45 16.40
N GLN A 14 -4.59 -28.64 16.75
CA GLN A 14 -3.98 -29.51 17.75
C GLN A 14 -3.15 -30.61 17.09
N ALA A 15 -1.92 -30.79 17.54
CA ALA A 15 -1.10 -31.95 17.22
C ALA A 15 -1.67 -33.21 17.88
N PRO A 16 -1.27 -34.43 17.44
CA PRO A 16 -1.75 -35.71 18.03
C PRO A 16 -1.49 -35.86 19.54
N ASP A 17 -0.53 -35.14 20.10
CA ASP A 17 -0.20 -35.08 21.52
C ASP A 17 -1.05 -34.07 22.32
N GLY A 18 -1.96 -33.35 21.64
CA GLY A 18 -2.83 -32.36 22.24
C GLY A 18 -2.20 -30.96 22.39
N SER A 19 -0.92 -30.77 22.05
CA SER A 19 -0.31 -29.44 21.96
C SER A 19 -0.88 -28.64 20.79
N ILE A 20 -0.71 -27.31 20.80
CA ILE A 20 -1.05 -26.48 19.64
C ILE A 20 0.05 -26.64 18.61
N ASP A 21 -0.32 -27.17 17.44
CA ASP A 21 0.63 -27.34 16.33
C ASP A 21 1.05 -25.97 15.76
N VAL A 22 2.27 -25.91 15.26
CA VAL A 22 2.73 -24.72 14.55
C VAL A 22 1.92 -24.63 13.26
N VAL A 23 1.06 -23.63 13.15
CA VAL A 23 0.33 -23.33 11.93
C VAL A 23 1.36 -22.88 10.89
N ILE A 24 1.68 -23.76 9.96
CA ILE A 24 2.50 -23.39 8.80
C ILE A 24 1.57 -22.62 7.87
N GLU A 25 1.67 -21.30 7.89
CA GLU A 25 0.94 -20.45 6.97
C GLU A 25 1.57 -20.59 5.58
N THR A 26 0.92 -21.41 4.74
CA THR A 26 1.30 -21.53 3.32
C THR A 26 0.92 -20.31 2.48
N LEU A 27 0.23 -19.35 3.09
CA LEU A 27 -0.29 -18.14 2.47
C LEU A 27 0.48 -16.87 2.89
N VAL A 28 1.59 -17.01 3.62
CA VAL A 28 2.45 -15.86 3.94
C VAL A 28 2.95 -15.24 2.64
N GLN A 29 2.22 -14.26 2.14
CA GLN A 29 2.72 -13.40 1.08
C GLN A 29 3.61 -12.36 1.74
N SER A 30 4.91 -12.50 1.54
CA SER A 30 5.84 -11.41 1.83
C SER A 30 5.37 -10.19 1.04
N ASN A 31 5.05 -9.11 1.75
CA ASN A 31 4.68 -7.83 1.14
C ASN A 31 5.90 -6.90 1.13
N PRO A 32 6.79 -6.98 0.13
CA PRO A 32 8.06 -6.26 0.12
C PRO A 32 7.88 -4.74 0.26
N ILE A 33 6.75 -4.21 -0.23
CA ILE A 33 6.47 -2.78 -0.13
C ILE A 33 6.41 -2.31 1.33
N LEU A 34 5.92 -3.14 2.27
CA LEU A 34 5.80 -2.76 3.67
C LEU A 34 7.17 -2.73 4.39
N GLU A 35 8.13 -3.49 3.90
CA GLU A 35 9.51 -3.48 4.42
C GLU A 35 10.27 -2.23 3.96
N ASP A 36 10.02 -1.78 2.73
CA ASP A 36 10.69 -0.64 2.11
C ASP A 36 10.10 0.71 2.53
N VAL A 37 8.83 0.74 2.91
CA VAL A 37 8.11 1.98 3.25
C VAL A 37 8.72 2.65 4.48
N ARG A 38 9.14 3.90 4.32
CA ARG A 38 9.48 4.78 5.44
C ARG A 38 8.22 5.45 5.97
N TRP A 39 7.88 5.17 7.20
CA TRP A 39 6.74 5.76 7.88
C TRP A 39 7.11 7.09 8.52
N ALA A 40 6.29 8.12 8.28
CA ALA A 40 6.47 9.45 8.84
C ALA A 40 5.14 10.00 9.37
N GLU A 41 5.23 10.85 10.39
CA GLU A 41 4.05 11.57 10.88
C GLU A 41 3.60 12.61 9.86
N GLY A 42 2.28 12.62 9.58
CA GLY A 42 1.66 13.65 8.76
C GLY A 42 1.60 15.00 9.49
N ASN A 43 1.45 16.08 8.75
CA ASN A 43 1.31 17.42 9.33
C ASN A 43 -0.15 17.81 9.64
N LEU A 44 -1.11 16.97 9.25
CA LEU A 44 -2.54 17.15 9.51
C LEU A 44 -3.10 15.97 10.34
N PRO A 45 -4.15 16.20 11.14
CA PRO A 45 -4.85 15.11 11.85
C PRO A 45 -5.45 14.04 10.93
N THR A 46 -5.69 14.36 9.66
CA THR A 46 -6.27 13.47 8.65
C THR A 46 -5.27 12.98 7.60
N GLY A 47 -4.01 13.43 7.67
CA GLY A 47 -3.01 13.06 6.67
C GLY A 47 -1.85 14.04 6.57
N ASN A 48 -1.44 14.35 5.35
CA ASN A 48 -0.30 15.24 5.08
C ASN A 48 -0.59 16.20 3.94
N GLN A 49 -0.23 17.46 4.11
CA GLN A 49 -0.30 18.48 3.07
C GLN A 49 1.12 18.85 2.62
N THR A 50 1.35 18.81 1.32
CA THR A 50 2.66 19.14 0.72
C THR A 50 2.50 20.20 -0.37
N THR A 51 3.38 21.19 -0.38
CA THR A 51 3.47 22.15 -1.48
C THR A 51 4.49 21.66 -2.50
N GLN A 52 4.03 21.30 -3.68
CA GLN A 52 4.84 20.83 -4.79
C GLN A 52 5.09 21.98 -5.77
N ARG A 53 6.31 22.07 -6.33
CA ARG A 53 6.59 22.97 -7.43
C ARG A 53 6.25 22.26 -8.75
N ASN A 54 5.33 22.83 -9.52
CA ASN A 54 4.87 22.25 -10.78
C ASN A 54 5.30 23.07 -12.02
N GLY A 55 6.01 24.16 -11.86
CA GLY A 55 6.56 24.93 -12.97
C GLY A 55 7.80 25.72 -12.58
N LEU A 56 8.80 25.66 -13.45
CA LEU A 56 10.00 26.48 -13.36
C LEU A 56 9.82 27.73 -14.23
N PRO A 57 10.43 28.89 -13.86
CA PRO A 57 10.45 30.06 -14.70
C PRO A 57 11.25 29.81 -15.97
N GLU A 58 10.87 30.45 -17.05
CA GLU A 58 11.65 30.42 -18.29
C GLU A 58 12.97 31.18 -18.12
N VAL A 59 14.04 30.62 -18.69
CA VAL A 59 15.36 31.23 -18.71
C VAL A 59 15.63 31.73 -20.10
N HIS A 60 15.98 33.02 -20.21
CA HIS A 60 16.23 33.68 -21.47
C HIS A 60 17.72 34.04 -21.62
N LEU A 61 18.27 33.78 -22.77
CA LEU A 61 19.60 34.28 -23.16
C LEU A 61 19.44 35.75 -23.55
N ARG A 62 20.34 36.59 -23.05
CA ARG A 62 20.29 38.05 -23.26
C ARG A 62 21.56 38.54 -23.93
N GLN A 63 21.40 39.46 -24.87
CA GLN A 63 22.47 40.30 -25.39
C GLN A 63 22.64 41.57 -24.53
N ILE A 64 23.81 42.21 -24.62
CA ILE A 64 24.08 43.49 -23.97
C ILE A 64 23.05 44.51 -24.47
N ASN A 65 22.54 45.36 -23.57
CA ASN A 65 21.54 46.40 -23.81
C ASN A 65 20.14 45.90 -24.21
N ARG A 66 19.81 44.62 -23.99
CA ARG A 66 18.43 44.11 -24.15
C ARG A 66 17.84 43.69 -22.80
N GLY A 67 16.53 43.89 -22.63
CA GLY A 67 15.80 43.43 -21.45
C GLY A 67 15.45 41.96 -21.50
N VAL A 68 15.08 41.39 -20.35
CA VAL A 68 14.58 40.01 -20.20
C VAL A 68 13.18 40.08 -19.58
N PRO A 69 12.20 39.30 -20.06
CA PRO A 69 10.88 39.24 -19.43
C PRO A 69 10.96 38.68 -18.02
N VAL A 70 10.08 39.14 -17.14
CA VAL A 70 9.98 38.64 -15.76
C VAL A 70 9.26 37.34 -15.76
N GLY A 71 9.89 36.31 -15.21
CA GLY A 71 9.30 34.96 -15.03
C GLY A 71 8.93 34.69 -13.58
N LYS A 72 8.02 33.74 -13.36
CA LYS A 72 7.66 33.22 -12.02
C LYS A 72 7.58 31.71 -12.02
N SER A 73 7.89 31.09 -10.88
CA SER A 73 7.60 29.67 -10.65
C SER A 73 6.13 29.47 -10.23
N SER A 74 5.59 28.27 -10.47
CA SER A 74 4.28 27.89 -10.00
C SER A 74 4.38 26.74 -8.99
N THR A 75 3.48 26.77 -7.99
CA THR A 75 3.37 25.75 -6.95
C THR A 75 1.94 25.25 -6.85
N LYS A 76 1.78 23.99 -6.41
CA LYS A 76 0.51 23.34 -6.16
C LYS A 76 0.54 22.72 -4.77
N GLN A 77 -0.52 22.88 -4.01
CA GLN A 77 -0.73 22.14 -2.77
C GLN A 77 -1.43 20.82 -3.07
N VAL A 78 -0.93 19.75 -2.47
CA VAL A 78 -1.48 18.41 -2.54
C VAL A 78 -1.73 17.92 -1.12
N THR A 79 -2.92 17.41 -0.86
CA THR A 79 -3.30 16.81 0.42
C THR A 79 -3.43 15.32 0.23
N ASP A 80 -2.68 14.56 1.00
CA ASP A 80 -2.71 13.11 1.06
C ASP A 80 -3.39 12.70 2.37
N THR A 81 -4.40 11.83 2.27
CA THR A 81 -5.21 11.40 3.41
C THR A 81 -4.74 10.05 3.95
N CYS A 82 -4.99 9.82 5.24
CA CYS A 82 -4.88 8.50 5.87
C CYS A 82 -6.27 7.86 5.94
N CYS A 83 -6.33 6.54 5.88
CA CYS A 83 -7.53 5.78 6.18
C CYS A 83 -7.51 5.26 7.63
N LEU A 84 -8.62 4.71 8.10
CA LEU A 84 -8.71 3.96 9.33
C LEU A 84 -9.07 2.52 8.99
N MET A 85 -8.15 1.61 9.26
CA MET A 85 -8.37 0.17 9.12
C MET A 85 -8.55 -0.45 10.50
N GLU A 86 -9.61 -1.20 10.69
CA GLU A 86 -9.89 -1.94 11.91
C GLU A 86 -10.28 -3.37 11.58
N SER A 87 -9.82 -4.30 12.40
CA SER A 87 -10.28 -5.68 12.41
C SER A 87 -10.41 -6.16 13.84
N ARG A 88 -11.33 -7.08 14.08
CA ARG A 88 -11.61 -7.59 15.43
C ARG A 88 -11.65 -9.11 15.41
N SER A 89 -10.88 -9.71 16.31
CA SER A 89 -10.94 -11.12 16.64
C SER A 89 -11.85 -11.31 17.83
N GLU A 90 -12.79 -12.25 17.77
CA GLU A 90 -13.68 -12.65 18.89
C GLU A 90 -13.67 -14.16 19.00
N VAL A 91 -13.13 -14.68 20.10
CA VAL A 91 -13.01 -16.11 20.36
C VAL A 91 -13.82 -16.45 21.60
N ASP A 92 -14.67 -17.48 21.51
CA ASP A 92 -15.50 -17.92 22.63
C ASP A 92 -14.63 -18.34 23.83
N VAL A 93 -14.97 -17.84 25.03
CA VAL A 93 -14.25 -18.12 26.28
C VAL A 93 -14.19 -19.64 26.56
N GLU A 94 -15.30 -20.35 26.31
CA GLU A 94 -15.35 -21.79 26.50
C GLU A 94 -14.42 -22.52 25.53
N LEU A 95 -14.35 -22.06 24.26
CA LEU A 95 -13.44 -22.63 23.27
C LEU A 95 -11.98 -22.44 23.69
N VAL A 96 -11.62 -21.26 24.16
CA VAL A 96 -10.26 -20.96 24.68
C VAL A 96 -9.96 -21.83 25.91
N SER A 97 -10.97 -22.09 26.77
CA SER A 97 -10.79 -22.91 27.98
C SER A 97 -10.44 -24.37 27.65
N LEU A 98 -10.85 -24.87 26.49
CA LEU A 98 -10.56 -26.22 26.00
C LEU A 98 -9.16 -26.35 25.36
N ALA A 99 -8.49 -25.23 25.09
CA ALA A 99 -7.14 -25.26 24.55
C ALA A 99 -6.12 -25.57 25.65
N PRO A 100 -5.14 -26.46 25.41
CA PRO A 100 -4.08 -26.77 26.39
C PRO A 100 -3.24 -25.53 26.75
N ASP A 101 -2.93 -24.70 25.75
CA ASP A 101 -2.28 -23.39 25.91
C ASP A 101 -3.18 -22.29 25.33
N LYS A 102 -3.80 -21.54 26.22
CA LYS A 102 -4.77 -20.48 25.90
C LYS A 102 -4.11 -19.29 25.19
N GLU A 103 -2.89 -18.95 25.59
CA GLU A 103 -2.18 -17.79 25.04
C GLU A 103 -1.64 -18.11 23.65
N ALA A 104 -1.06 -19.31 23.45
CA ALA A 104 -0.60 -19.75 22.15
C ALA A 104 -1.76 -19.84 21.13
N PHE A 105 -2.92 -20.33 21.56
CA PHE A 105 -4.11 -20.41 20.71
C PHE A 105 -4.59 -19.03 20.27
N ARG A 106 -4.69 -18.06 21.19
CA ARG A 106 -5.08 -16.68 20.87
C ARG A 106 -4.03 -16.01 19.97
N THR A 107 -2.75 -16.19 20.26
CA THR A 107 -1.66 -15.59 19.47
C THR A 107 -1.66 -16.12 18.04
N SER A 108 -1.89 -17.41 17.86
CA SER A 108 -2.01 -18.04 16.52
C SER A 108 -3.16 -17.44 15.71
N GLU A 109 -4.29 -17.11 16.35
CA GLU A 109 -5.40 -16.44 15.68
C GLU A 109 -5.08 -14.97 15.38
N ASP A 110 -4.53 -14.25 16.35
CA ASP A 110 -4.17 -12.84 16.22
C ASP A 110 -3.17 -12.60 15.08
N MET A 111 -2.25 -13.53 14.82
CA MET A 111 -1.27 -13.42 13.72
C MET A 111 -1.96 -13.38 12.35
N ALA A 112 -3.01 -14.18 12.12
CA ALA A 112 -3.77 -14.12 10.87
C ALA A 112 -4.42 -12.76 10.62
N PHE A 113 -4.89 -12.08 11.67
CA PHE A 113 -5.42 -10.72 11.55
C PHE A 113 -4.34 -9.68 11.23
N VAL A 114 -3.16 -9.82 11.82
CA VAL A 114 -2.01 -8.95 11.52
C VAL A 114 -1.59 -9.07 10.06
N GLU A 115 -1.51 -10.29 9.54
CA GLU A 115 -1.16 -10.57 8.16
C GLU A 115 -2.21 -10.01 7.19
N ALA A 116 -3.50 -10.30 7.42
CA ALA A 116 -4.59 -9.77 6.61
C ALA A 116 -4.60 -8.23 6.56
N MET A 117 -4.27 -7.56 7.67
CA MET A 117 -4.13 -6.10 7.67
C MET A 117 -2.91 -5.62 6.88
N GLY A 118 -1.80 -6.34 6.93
CA GLY A 118 -0.61 -6.07 6.11
C GLY A 118 -0.93 -6.15 4.61
N GLU A 119 -1.59 -7.23 4.18
CA GLU A 119 -2.03 -7.40 2.79
C GLU A 119 -2.99 -6.28 2.36
N ALA A 120 -3.96 -5.92 3.21
CA ALA A 120 -4.89 -4.85 2.91
C ALA A 120 -4.19 -3.50 2.73
N VAL A 121 -3.22 -3.17 3.58
CA VAL A 121 -2.42 -1.93 3.44
C VAL A 121 -1.61 -1.96 2.15
N ALA A 122 -0.90 -3.06 1.86
CA ALA A 122 -0.14 -3.21 0.62
C ALA A 122 -1.03 -3.07 -0.63
N HIS A 123 -2.21 -3.70 -0.62
CA HIS A 123 -3.20 -3.55 -1.68
C HIS A 123 -3.62 -2.09 -1.88
N HIS A 124 -3.96 -1.37 -0.81
CA HIS A 124 -4.40 0.03 -0.91
C HIS A 124 -3.27 0.99 -1.30
N MET A 125 -2.00 0.67 -1.01
CA MET A 125 -0.85 1.45 -1.51
C MET A 125 -0.78 1.47 -3.04
N PHE A 126 -1.23 0.39 -3.71
CA PHE A 126 -1.29 0.35 -5.16
C PHE A 126 -2.65 0.78 -5.71
N TYR A 127 -3.75 0.27 -5.17
CA TYR A 127 -5.08 0.32 -5.78
C TYR A 127 -6.07 1.22 -5.07
N GLY A 128 -5.74 1.74 -3.89
CA GLY A 128 -6.62 2.62 -3.12
C GLY A 128 -7.09 3.82 -3.94
N ASN A 129 -8.37 4.18 -3.80
CA ASN A 129 -9.01 5.24 -4.58
C ASN A 129 -10.10 5.94 -3.77
N SER A 130 -9.76 7.05 -3.14
CA SER A 130 -10.69 7.86 -2.33
C SER A 130 -11.84 8.49 -3.14
N ALA A 131 -11.74 8.55 -4.47
CA ALA A 131 -12.84 9.02 -5.30
C ALA A 131 -13.94 7.97 -5.51
N LYS A 132 -13.61 6.68 -5.36
CA LYS A 132 -14.58 5.57 -5.41
C LYS A 132 -15.11 5.21 -4.03
N ASN A 133 -14.23 5.16 -3.06
CA ASN A 133 -14.54 4.86 -1.67
C ASN A 133 -13.84 5.87 -0.76
N LEU A 134 -14.63 6.66 -0.03
CA LEU A 134 -14.13 7.70 0.87
C LEU A 134 -13.32 7.16 2.05
N ASP A 135 -13.48 5.88 2.37
CA ASP A 135 -12.75 5.22 3.46
C ASP A 135 -11.31 4.84 3.05
N GLU A 136 -10.97 4.97 1.75
CA GLU A 136 -9.66 4.65 1.22
C GLU A 136 -8.75 5.88 1.08
N PHE A 137 -7.44 5.67 1.11
CA PHE A 137 -6.46 6.67 0.67
C PHE A 137 -6.07 6.43 -0.79
N ASN A 138 -5.54 7.46 -1.46
CA ASN A 138 -5.12 7.36 -2.86
C ASN A 138 -3.78 6.61 -2.99
N GLY A 139 -3.82 5.45 -3.61
CA GLY A 139 -2.65 4.64 -3.96
C GLY A 139 -1.91 5.13 -5.22
N LEU A 140 -0.87 4.41 -5.59
CA LEU A 140 -0.03 4.72 -6.76
C LEU A 140 -0.81 4.60 -8.07
N GLY A 141 -1.68 3.60 -8.20
CA GLY A 141 -2.40 3.30 -9.43
C GLY A 141 -3.30 4.44 -9.90
N ILE A 142 -4.00 5.14 -8.99
CA ILE A 142 -4.86 6.27 -9.34
C ILE A 142 -4.07 7.54 -9.65
N ARG A 143 -2.92 7.73 -8.99
CA ARG A 143 -2.06 8.90 -9.19
C ARG A 143 -1.33 8.87 -10.52
N TYR A 144 -0.92 7.68 -10.97
CA TYR A 144 -0.14 7.44 -12.19
C TYR A 144 -0.95 6.67 -13.23
N ASN A 145 -2.15 7.17 -13.55
CA ASN A 145 -3.09 6.51 -14.50
C ASN A 145 -3.20 7.20 -15.87
N LYS A 146 -2.61 8.38 -16.04
CA LYS A 146 -2.65 9.16 -17.29
C LYS A 146 -1.28 9.20 -17.94
N TYR A 147 -1.27 9.36 -19.25
CA TYR A 147 -0.05 9.44 -20.08
C TYR A 147 0.12 10.84 -20.67
N GLY A 148 1.35 11.20 -21.04
CA GLY A 148 1.64 12.32 -21.93
C GLY A 148 1.56 13.70 -21.28
N GLY A 149 1.77 13.81 -19.98
CA GLY A 149 1.87 15.10 -19.27
C GLY A 149 3.13 15.89 -19.59
N LYS A 150 3.16 17.13 -19.11
CA LYS A 150 4.36 17.98 -19.15
C LYS A 150 5.40 17.43 -18.14
N LYS A 151 6.67 17.74 -18.39
CA LYS A 151 7.74 17.52 -17.42
C LYS A 151 7.31 18.12 -16.07
N HIS A 152 7.55 17.42 -14.97
CA HIS A 152 7.09 17.70 -13.59
C HIS A 152 5.64 17.28 -13.25
N ASP A 153 4.87 16.76 -14.22
CA ASP A 153 3.55 16.16 -13.93
C ASP A 153 3.70 14.66 -13.64
N ALA A 154 2.83 14.11 -12.78
CA ALA A 154 2.78 12.67 -12.53
C ALA A 154 2.50 11.86 -13.82
N SER A 155 1.71 12.41 -14.76
CA SER A 155 1.42 11.79 -16.05
C SER A 155 2.62 11.70 -17.01
N TYR A 156 3.65 12.54 -16.82
CA TYR A 156 4.92 12.40 -17.55
C TYR A 156 5.69 11.15 -17.10
N GLN A 157 5.57 10.77 -15.84
CA GLN A 157 6.26 9.62 -15.26
C GLN A 157 5.66 8.27 -15.67
N VAL A 158 4.54 8.28 -16.40
CA VAL A 158 3.85 7.07 -16.83
C VAL A 158 4.26 6.69 -18.24
N ILE A 159 4.73 5.46 -18.41
CA ILE A 159 5.10 4.86 -19.70
C ILE A 159 4.09 3.77 -20.05
N ASN A 160 3.60 3.82 -21.29
CA ASN A 160 2.76 2.78 -21.84
C ASN A 160 3.65 1.69 -22.47
N ALA A 161 3.53 0.45 -21.97
CA ALA A 161 4.22 -0.71 -22.56
C ALA A 161 3.54 -1.23 -23.83
N GLY A 162 2.37 -0.67 -24.21
CA GLY A 162 1.70 -0.98 -25.48
C GLY A 162 0.89 -2.28 -25.48
N GLY A 163 0.71 -2.94 -24.34
CA GLY A 163 -0.12 -4.14 -24.26
C GLY A 163 -1.59 -3.88 -24.56
N THR A 164 -2.22 -4.82 -25.26
CA THR A 164 -3.63 -4.74 -25.71
C THR A 164 -4.50 -5.89 -25.18
N GLY A 165 -3.92 -6.83 -24.43
CA GLY A 165 -4.61 -8.01 -23.89
C GLY A 165 -5.67 -7.64 -22.87
N LYS A 166 -6.97 -7.80 -23.22
CA LYS A 166 -8.08 -7.55 -22.30
C LYS A 166 -8.00 -8.49 -21.08
N GLY A 167 -8.01 -7.94 -19.86
CA GLY A 167 -8.03 -8.70 -18.60
C GLY A 167 -6.69 -9.33 -18.19
N LYS A 168 -5.60 -9.09 -18.92
CA LYS A 168 -4.25 -9.62 -18.64
C LYS A 168 -3.20 -8.53 -18.55
N LEU A 169 -3.62 -7.28 -18.41
CA LEU A 169 -2.73 -6.14 -18.28
C LEU A 169 -2.30 -5.95 -16.83
N SER A 170 -1.01 -5.76 -16.63
CA SER A 170 -0.41 -5.41 -15.35
C SER A 170 0.33 -4.08 -15.42
N SER A 171 0.89 -3.69 -14.29
CA SER A 171 1.68 -2.48 -14.17
C SER A 171 2.88 -2.74 -13.27
N ALA A 172 3.98 -2.05 -13.52
CA ALA A 172 5.12 -2.01 -12.63
C ALA A 172 5.37 -0.56 -12.17
N PHE A 173 5.72 -0.40 -10.91
CA PHE A 173 6.01 0.89 -10.31
C PHE A 173 7.44 0.90 -9.77
N LEU A 174 8.21 1.91 -10.17
CA LEU A 174 9.48 2.23 -9.54
C LEU A 174 9.22 3.34 -8.53
N VAL A 175 9.40 3.05 -7.27
CA VAL A 175 9.11 3.98 -6.16
C VAL A 175 10.40 4.35 -5.46
N GLY A 176 10.69 5.64 -5.38
CA GLY A 176 11.79 6.17 -4.60
C GLY A 176 11.34 6.52 -3.18
N TRP A 177 11.68 5.67 -2.21
CA TRP A 177 11.37 5.91 -0.80
C TRP A 177 12.31 6.93 -0.18
N GLY A 178 11.77 7.91 0.52
CA GLY A 178 12.58 8.94 1.18
C GLY A 178 11.74 10.10 1.72
N ASP A 179 12.30 10.84 2.68
CA ASP A 179 11.55 11.87 3.43
C ASP A 179 10.98 13.00 2.56
N ARG A 180 11.63 13.32 1.44
CA ARG A 180 11.17 14.34 0.48
C ARG A 180 10.60 13.75 -0.81
N ALA A 181 10.43 12.45 -0.87
CA ALA A 181 9.99 11.70 -2.03
C ALA A 181 8.64 11.02 -1.75
N VAL A 182 8.64 9.71 -1.62
CA VAL A 182 7.46 8.92 -1.25
C VAL A 182 7.62 8.42 0.18
N THR A 183 6.60 8.62 1.00
CA THR A 183 6.58 8.16 2.39
C THR A 183 5.23 7.55 2.73
N GLY A 184 5.23 6.46 3.49
CA GLY A 184 4.06 6.06 4.25
C GLY A 184 3.79 7.09 5.33
N ILE A 185 2.53 7.45 5.54
CA ILE A 185 2.16 8.44 6.55
C ILE A 185 1.15 7.86 7.54
N TYR A 186 1.18 8.42 8.75
CA TYR A 186 0.15 8.24 9.76
C TYR A 186 -0.31 9.62 10.25
N PRO A 187 -1.54 9.76 10.78
CA PRO A 187 -2.08 11.05 11.19
C PRO A 187 -1.24 11.74 12.24
N LYS A 188 -1.19 13.07 12.21
CA LYS A 188 -0.58 13.88 13.26
C LYS A 188 -1.23 13.55 14.62
N TYR A 189 -0.42 13.40 15.65
CA TYR A 189 -0.81 12.92 16.99
C TYR A 189 -1.32 11.47 17.01
N GLY A 190 -1.13 10.72 15.92
CA GLY A 190 -1.43 9.30 15.84
C GLY A 190 -0.25 8.43 16.29
N TYR A 191 -0.35 7.16 15.95
CA TYR A 191 0.73 6.18 16.18
C TYR A 191 1.16 5.58 14.85
N ALA A 192 2.43 5.23 14.76
CA ALA A 192 2.98 4.50 13.61
C ALA A 192 2.64 3.02 13.72
N GLY A 193 2.30 2.40 12.59
CA GLY A 193 2.11 0.95 12.50
C GLY A 193 0.79 0.43 13.06
N LEU A 194 0.74 -0.88 13.23
CA LEU A 194 -0.40 -1.62 13.75
C LEU A 194 -0.46 -1.51 15.29
N LYS A 195 -1.63 -1.19 15.81
CA LYS A 195 -1.92 -1.24 17.25
C LYS A 195 -2.85 -2.41 17.55
N ARG A 196 -2.38 -3.32 18.39
CA ARG A 196 -3.18 -4.39 19.00
C ARG A 196 -3.71 -3.90 20.35
N GLN A 197 -5.00 -4.09 20.61
CA GLN A 197 -5.64 -3.78 21.88
C GLN A 197 -6.48 -4.96 22.33
N ASP A 198 -6.11 -5.57 23.45
CA ASP A 198 -6.93 -6.58 24.11
C ASP A 198 -8.08 -5.86 24.83
N LEU A 199 -9.31 -6.22 24.48
CA LEU A 199 -10.54 -5.67 25.08
C LEU A 199 -11.04 -6.55 26.24
N GLY A 200 -10.37 -7.70 26.48
CA GLY A 200 -10.80 -8.67 27.48
C GLY A 200 -12.05 -9.43 27.06
N GLU A 201 -12.84 -9.83 28.05
CA GLU A 201 -14.12 -10.51 27.83
C GLU A 201 -15.21 -9.51 27.46
N VAL A 202 -15.89 -9.77 26.35
CA VAL A 202 -17.01 -8.98 25.82
C VAL A 202 -18.22 -9.86 25.53
N ASP A 203 -19.40 -9.25 25.48
CA ASP A 203 -20.59 -9.90 24.95
C ASP A 203 -20.54 -9.88 23.43
N ALA A 204 -20.33 -11.01 22.79
CA ALA A 204 -20.45 -11.20 21.35
C ALA A 204 -21.87 -11.68 20.99
N ILE A 205 -22.25 -11.55 19.72
CA ILE A 205 -23.58 -11.89 19.23
C ILE A 205 -23.45 -12.98 18.17
N ASP A 206 -24.16 -14.07 18.31
CA ASP A 206 -24.20 -15.16 17.35
C ASP A 206 -25.04 -14.83 16.10
N ALA A 207 -25.10 -15.74 15.15
CA ALA A 207 -25.87 -15.58 13.91
C ALA A 207 -27.39 -15.48 14.13
N ASN A 208 -27.89 -15.88 15.31
CA ASN A 208 -29.30 -15.87 15.69
C ASN A 208 -29.65 -14.65 16.54
N GLY A 209 -28.67 -13.79 16.87
CA GLY A 209 -28.86 -12.62 17.71
C GLY A 209 -28.70 -12.89 19.21
N TYR A 210 -28.28 -14.07 19.64
CA TYR A 210 -28.05 -14.41 21.04
C TYR A 210 -26.65 -14.02 21.48
N LYS A 211 -26.52 -13.62 22.74
CA LYS A 211 -25.24 -13.20 23.32
C LYS A 211 -24.47 -14.40 23.87
N PHE A 212 -23.17 -14.39 23.68
CA PHE A 212 -22.22 -15.30 24.34
C PHE A 212 -20.97 -14.52 24.78
N ARG A 213 -20.17 -15.09 25.68
CA ARG A 213 -18.96 -14.45 26.18
C ARG A 213 -17.79 -14.79 25.26
N ALA A 214 -17.08 -13.76 24.77
CA ALA A 214 -15.92 -13.91 23.94
C ALA A 214 -14.73 -13.08 24.43
N LEU A 215 -13.52 -13.58 24.23
CA LEU A 215 -12.30 -12.79 24.34
C LEU A 215 -12.12 -12.01 23.05
N SER A 216 -12.03 -10.69 23.15
CA SER A 216 -11.96 -9.81 21.98
C SER A 216 -10.61 -9.10 21.91
N THR A 217 -10.00 -9.14 20.72
CA THR A 217 -8.80 -8.38 20.36
C THR A 217 -9.13 -7.45 19.20
N LEU A 218 -8.78 -6.18 19.34
CA LEU A 218 -9.01 -5.16 18.32
C LEU A 218 -7.68 -4.74 17.70
N PHE A 219 -7.60 -4.82 16.39
CA PHE A 219 -6.48 -4.39 15.57
C PHE A 219 -6.83 -3.10 14.86
N LYS A 220 -5.96 -2.10 14.96
CA LYS A 220 -6.15 -0.79 14.34
C LYS A 220 -4.89 -0.35 13.62
N TRP A 221 -5.06 0.19 12.42
CA TRP A 221 -3.99 0.84 11.69
C TRP A 221 -4.52 2.09 10.98
N LYS A 222 -3.71 3.13 10.92
CA LYS A 222 -4.07 4.39 10.25
C LYS A 222 -3.06 4.74 9.16
N PRO A 223 -2.93 3.91 8.12
CA PRO A 223 -1.96 4.15 7.06
C PRO A 223 -2.46 5.17 6.06
N GLY A 224 -1.50 5.79 5.37
CA GLY A 224 -1.71 6.62 4.20
C GLY A 224 -0.44 6.65 3.36
N LEU A 225 -0.53 7.21 2.16
CA LEU A 225 0.59 7.34 1.24
C LEU A 225 0.75 8.79 0.82
N ALA A 226 1.89 9.40 1.13
CA ALA A 226 2.23 10.74 0.67
C ALA A 226 3.25 10.67 -0.47
N VAL A 227 2.92 11.30 -1.59
CA VAL A 227 3.83 11.51 -2.72
C VAL A 227 4.20 12.98 -2.73
N LYS A 228 5.32 13.32 -2.06
CA LYS A 228 5.79 14.70 -1.90
C LYS A 228 6.40 15.23 -3.19
N ASP A 229 7.08 14.38 -3.93
CA ASP A 229 7.62 14.69 -5.25
C ASP A 229 7.13 13.66 -6.28
N PRO A 230 6.28 14.05 -7.25
CA PRO A 230 5.76 13.15 -8.26
C PRO A 230 6.84 12.57 -9.19
N GLU A 231 8.02 13.20 -9.29
CA GLU A 231 9.14 12.71 -10.12
C GLU A 231 9.91 11.55 -9.45
N MET A 232 9.60 11.23 -8.19
CA MET A 232 10.19 10.12 -7.46
C MET A 232 9.41 8.80 -7.60
N VAL A 233 8.42 8.77 -8.48
CA VAL A 233 7.74 7.55 -8.89
C VAL A 233 7.68 7.49 -10.40
N ALA A 234 8.00 6.33 -10.97
CA ALA A 234 7.76 6.06 -12.37
C ALA A 234 6.89 4.82 -12.51
N ALA A 235 5.98 4.83 -13.47
CA ALA A 235 5.04 3.74 -13.70
C ALA A 235 5.14 3.23 -15.14
N VAL A 236 5.21 1.93 -15.30
CA VAL A 236 5.02 1.24 -16.57
C VAL A 236 3.65 0.59 -16.52
N ARG A 237 2.76 1.01 -17.42
CA ARG A 237 1.38 0.54 -17.46
C ARG A 237 1.12 -0.25 -18.75
N ASN A 238 0.06 -1.04 -18.73
CA ASN A 238 -0.33 -1.88 -19.87
C ASN A 238 0.73 -2.92 -20.26
N ILE A 239 1.33 -3.57 -19.28
CA ILE A 239 2.19 -4.72 -19.49
C ILE A 239 1.29 -5.92 -19.76
N ASP A 240 1.35 -6.49 -20.97
CA ASP A 240 0.58 -7.67 -21.33
C ASP A 240 1.26 -8.94 -20.81
N LEU A 241 0.85 -9.39 -19.62
CA LEU A 241 1.39 -10.60 -19.00
C LEU A 241 1.07 -11.86 -19.84
N GLY A 242 -0.07 -11.87 -20.54
CA GLY A 242 -0.43 -12.98 -21.41
C GLY A 242 0.52 -13.13 -22.58
N ALA A 243 0.94 -12.00 -23.17
CA ALA A 243 1.90 -12.01 -24.26
C ALA A 243 3.34 -12.29 -23.78
N VAL A 244 3.74 -11.74 -22.64
CA VAL A 244 5.12 -11.87 -22.11
C VAL A 244 5.38 -13.27 -21.53
N ASN A 245 4.39 -13.88 -20.89
CA ASN A 245 4.49 -15.19 -20.25
C ASN A 245 4.12 -16.36 -21.18
N ALA A 246 3.65 -16.08 -22.41
CA ALA A 246 3.36 -17.14 -23.37
C ALA A 246 4.61 -17.95 -23.70
N ALA A 247 4.47 -19.26 -23.87
CA ALA A 247 5.59 -20.13 -24.30
C ALA A 247 6.19 -19.70 -25.64
N ALA A 248 5.36 -19.05 -26.49
CA ALA A 248 5.77 -18.49 -27.79
C ALA A 248 6.09 -16.99 -27.74
N ALA A 249 6.30 -16.41 -26.55
CA ALA A 249 6.61 -15.00 -26.41
C ALA A 249 7.92 -14.64 -27.13
N THR A 250 7.86 -13.69 -28.05
CA THR A 250 9.04 -13.25 -28.81
C THR A 250 10.01 -12.47 -27.92
N VAL A 251 11.29 -12.50 -28.29
CA VAL A 251 12.32 -11.73 -27.61
C VAL A 251 11.97 -10.22 -27.63
N GLU A 252 11.37 -9.74 -28.72
CA GLU A 252 10.96 -8.35 -28.88
C GLU A 252 9.87 -7.93 -27.88
N GLN A 253 8.88 -8.80 -27.61
CA GLN A 253 7.84 -8.53 -26.61
C GLN A 253 8.43 -8.39 -25.20
N LYS A 254 9.36 -9.29 -24.83
CA LYS A 254 10.06 -9.23 -23.53
C LYS A 254 10.95 -7.99 -23.45
N LYS A 255 11.68 -7.69 -24.53
CA LYS A 255 12.55 -6.52 -24.64
C LYS A 255 11.76 -5.21 -24.51
N ALA A 256 10.57 -5.11 -25.09
CA ALA A 256 9.74 -3.91 -25.03
C ALA A 256 9.37 -3.52 -23.58
N VAL A 257 9.14 -4.51 -22.71
CA VAL A 257 8.87 -4.26 -21.27
C VAL A 257 10.13 -3.75 -20.58
N VAL A 258 11.27 -4.39 -20.81
CA VAL A 258 12.57 -3.96 -20.24
C VAL A 258 12.94 -2.56 -20.71
N ASP A 259 12.78 -2.26 -22.00
CA ASP A 259 13.01 -0.92 -22.54
C ASP A 259 12.06 0.13 -21.94
N ALA A 260 10.81 -0.24 -21.64
CA ALA A 260 9.87 0.62 -20.94
C ALA A 260 10.32 0.89 -19.49
N MET A 261 10.82 -0.14 -18.77
CA MET A 261 11.35 0.01 -17.42
C MET A 261 12.61 0.90 -17.40
N ILE A 262 13.54 0.71 -18.32
CA ILE A 262 14.75 1.56 -18.46
C ILE A 262 14.35 3.02 -18.72
N ARG A 263 13.38 3.26 -19.63
CA ARG A 263 12.87 4.62 -19.88
C ARG A 263 12.17 5.21 -18.65
N ALA A 264 11.47 4.40 -17.87
CA ALA A 264 10.83 4.82 -16.62
C ALA A 264 11.88 5.27 -15.60
N GLN A 265 12.92 4.46 -15.41
CA GLN A 265 14.03 4.80 -14.53
C GLN A 265 14.75 6.09 -14.96
N GLY A 266 14.96 6.28 -16.28
CA GLY A 266 15.56 7.50 -16.82
C GLY A 266 14.73 8.78 -16.65
N ARG A 267 13.42 8.66 -16.33
CA ARG A 267 12.56 9.81 -16.02
C ARG A 267 12.62 10.21 -14.54
N MET A 268 13.04 9.31 -13.67
CA MET A 268 13.17 9.63 -12.24
C MET A 268 14.32 10.60 -11.99
N ARG A 269 14.09 11.50 -11.05
CA ARG A 269 15.04 12.55 -10.67
C ARG A 269 15.81 12.10 -9.43
N ASN A 270 17.12 12.36 -9.40
CA ASN A 270 17.97 12.20 -8.21
C ASN A 270 17.85 10.82 -7.49
N LEU A 271 18.03 9.73 -8.24
CA LEU A 271 18.02 8.36 -7.72
C LEU A 271 18.96 8.14 -6.51
N ASN A 272 20.02 8.94 -6.40
CA ASN A 272 21.01 8.84 -5.32
C ASN A 272 20.49 9.34 -3.95
N THR A 273 19.38 10.05 -3.91
CA THR A 273 18.81 10.62 -2.66
C THR A 273 17.67 9.80 -2.08
N VAL A 274 17.26 8.75 -2.77
CA VAL A 274 16.14 7.88 -2.42
C VAL A 274 16.56 6.42 -2.53
N HIS A 275 15.75 5.54 -1.94
CA HIS A 275 15.88 4.09 -2.13
C HIS A 275 14.87 3.65 -3.21
N PRO A 276 15.29 3.50 -4.48
CA PRO A 276 14.37 3.14 -5.56
C PRO A 276 14.14 1.63 -5.59
N VAL A 277 12.87 1.21 -5.55
CA VAL A 277 12.48 -0.20 -5.61
C VAL A 277 11.40 -0.40 -6.67
N TRP A 278 11.50 -1.50 -7.43
CA TRP A 278 10.48 -1.95 -8.37
C TRP A 278 9.47 -2.89 -7.70
N TYR A 279 8.20 -2.62 -7.96
CA TYR A 279 7.07 -3.44 -7.56
C TYR A 279 6.22 -3.83 -8.75
#